data_fb2a864550835096c9429cbcb029971b
#
_entry.id   fb2a864550835096c9429cbcb029971b
#
_cell.length_a   1.000
_cell.length_b   1.000
_cell.length_c   1.000
_cell.angle_alpha   90.00
_cell.angle_beta   90.00
_cell.angle_gamma   90.00
#
_symmetry.space_group_name_H-M   'P 1'
#
loop_
_entity.id
_entity.type
_entity.pdbx_description
1 polymer ?
#
loop_
_entity_poly.entity_id
_entity_poly.type
_entity_poly.pdbx_seq_one_letter_code
_entity_poly.pdbx_strand_id
1 'polypeptide(L)'
;MLHLFDSHDDSAATDASRDERAFRWPLHDIGAFSQTVWPETALRPYQLGPARAIVHSALAGDGASFAVVFARQAGKDELLAQVIAFLLIRRQRRGGEIVVAAPSLVPQGQITLRRIADRLASAALFAPEVEMEGGHIVRVGRAAVRFVSAGPMAQARGATASLLLVANEAQDIEPERWDAVFDPMGASTDATTVFAGTVWTRNTLLARQMSACARTEDSGLRTERSAPNSVLMPPKGHPQSSVLFRADWRAVAREVPAYGARVRRRMAELGEGHPFIRTEYCLQPLDEAGMLFDAGKQAQMRGTHPRQRRAALGSDAQYALLLDVAGEAEEAGAQAATGRHGFITPHETRRDSTALTVVEVVPPDLGNLSLVPRRWQRQLPAYRVVDRRVWTGANHVILAEEIVDLAQRVWATPTCAHLVVDATGIGHGLAAMLRAALPPEAVTPFLFTAASKSDLGWRLLAAIAAGRYQEYLDDGADDTRWFWRQVAACTFTVRPGVGRQMAWSVPDPETHDDLLMSAALVGALDDHDFRSRIARGRTEDGGLSVLVP
;
A
#
# COMPACT_ATOMS: atom_id res chain seq x y z
N MET A 1 85.65 9.74 32.36
CA MET A 1 85.88 10.61 31.21
C MET A 1 84.99 10.15 30.05
N LEU A 2 84.18 11.05 29.62
CA LEU A 2 83.36 11.04 28.37
C LEU A 2 82.12 10.12 28.22
N HIS A 3 81.03 10.82 28.36
CA HIS A 3 79.74 10.50 27.84
C HIS A 3 79.74 10.35 26.32
N LEU A 4 78.91 9.45 25.80
CA LEU A 4 78.32 9.55 24.45
C LEU A 4 76.86 9.18 24.51
N PHE A 5 76.07 10.05 23.95
CA PHE A 5 74.62 10.15 23.81
C PHE A 5 74.01 8.94 23.16
N ASP A 6 72.96 8.43 23.78
CA ASP A 6 71.91 7.66 23.10
C ASP A 6 70.75 8.62 22.72
N SER A 7 70.67 8.94 21.46
CA SER A 7 69.49 9.58 20.83
C SER A 7 68.46 8.50 20.54
N HIS A 8 67.53 8.31 21.47
CA HIS A 8 66.37 7.52 21.19
C HIS A 8 65.47 8.25 20.15
N ASP A 9 65.23 7.56 19.09
CA ASP A 9 64.39 7.91 17.96
C ASP A 9 62.90 7.95 18.38
N ASP A 10 62.42 9.13 18.80
CA ASP A 10 61.03 9.38 19.17
C ASP A 10 60.08 9.47 17.98
N SER A 11 60.59 9.25 16.75
CA SER A 11 59.77 9.37 15.52
C SER A 11 58.87 8.16 15.28
N ALA A 12 59.26 6.96 15.66
CA ALA A 12 58.48 5.74 15.46
C ALA A 12 57.27 5.62 16.40
N ALA A 13 57.39 6.18 17.62
CA ALA A 13 56.26 6.16 18.57
C ALA A 13 55.15 7.14 18.22
N THR A 14 55.46 8.23 17.52
CA THR A 14 54.47 9.23 17.05
C THR A 14 53.71 8.77 15.82
N ASP A 15 54.32 8.00 14.93
CA ASP A 15 53.61 7.46 13.72
C ASP A 15 52.67 6.31 14.08
N ALA A 16 53.08 5.37 14.94
CA ALA A 16 52.18 4.31 15.42
C ALA A 16 50.94 4.87 16.16
N SER A 17 51.12 5.95 16.92
CA SER A 17 50.01 6.61 17.62
C SER A 17 49.07 7.42 16.67
N ARG A 18 49.62 7.95 15.57
CA ARG A 18 48.85 8.61 14.52
C ARG A 18 48.06 7.58 13.70
N ASP A 19 48.65 6.47 13.33
CA ASP A 19 47.98 5.38 12.63
C ASP A 19 46.89 4.72 13.49
N GLU A 20 47.10 4.49 14.76
CA GLU A 20 46.06 4.01 15.68
C GLU A 20 44.92 5.03 15.86
N ARG A 21 45.17 6.32 15.87
CA ARG A 21 44.15 7.37 15.94
C ARG A 21 43.39 7.48 14.64
N ALA A 22 44.08 7.43 13.50
CA ALA A 22 43.48 7.44 12.17
C ALA A 22 42.56 6.22 11.95
N PHE A 23 42.98 5.04 12.45
CA PHE A 23 42.19 3.80 12.38
C PHE A 23 40.98 3.79 13.34
N ARG A 24 41.04 4.53 14.44
CA ARG A 24 39.90 4.65 15.38
C ARG A 24 38.85 5.69 14.99
N TRP A 25 39.21 6.68 14.14
CA TRP A 25 38.38 7.83 13.85
C TRP A 25 36.99 7.48 13.27
N PRO A 26 36.84 6.58 12.28
CA PRO A 26 35.49 6.28 11.73
C PRO A 26 34.59 5.53 12.73
N LEU A 27 35.14 4.88 13.76
CA LEU A 27 34.37 4.12 14.75
C LEU A 27 33.66 5.00 15.81
N HIS A 28 33.86 6.33 15.82
CA HIS A 28 33.20 7.21 16.78
C HIS A 28 31.79 7.61 16.36
N ASP A 29 31.53 7.68 15.07
CA ASP A 29 30.21 8.08 14.52
C ASP A 29 29.83 7.19 13.37
N ILE A 30 28.61 6.63 13.41
CA ILE A 30 28.11 5.76 12.34
C ILE A 30 28.00 6.48 10.99
N GLY A 31 27.74 7.79 10.99
CA GLY A 31 27.68 8.57 9.75
C GLY A 31 29.06 8.67 9.08
N ALA A 32 30.09 8.99 9.85
CA ALA A 32 31.47 9.01 9.37
C ALA A 32 31.92 7.61 8.91
N PHE A 33 31.57 6.58 9.67
CA PHE A 33 31.86 5.18 9.32
C PHE A 33 31.19 4.79 8.01
N SER A 34 29.90 5.10 7.87
CA SER A 34 29.11 4.82 6.65
C SER A 34 29.73 5.47 5.40
N GLN A 35 30.11 6.73 5.51
CA GLN A 35 30.74 7.47 4.39
C GLN A 35 32.12 6.92 4.01
N THR A 36 32.89 6.48 5.00
CA THR A 36 34.27 6.02 4.78
C THR A 36 34.34 4.57 4.33
N VAL A 37 33.52 3.70 4.94
CA VAL A 37 33.60 2.24 4.74
C VAL A 37 32.58 1.76 3.70
N TRP A 38 31.44 2.45 3.59
CA TRP A 38 30.37 2.08 2.65
C TRP A 38 29.95 3.24 1.73
N PRO A 39 30.90 3.89 1.00
CA PRO A 39 30.64 5.13 0.26
C PRO A 39 29.54 5.00 -0.79
N GLU A 40 29.43 3.84 -1.47
CA GLU A 40 28.41 3.61 -2.49
C GLU A 40 26.99 3.47 -1.92
N THR A 41 26.89 3.08 -0.65
CA THR A 41 25.63 2.87 0.07
C THR A 41 25.56 3.71 1.33
N ALA A 42 26.33 4.80 1.40
CA ALA A 42 26.38 5.68 2.54
C ALA A 42 24.97 6.12 2.97
N LEU A 43 24.77 6.20 4.28
CA LEU A 43 23.50 6.64 4.87
C LEU A 43 23.13 8.05 4.38
N ARG A 44 21.93 8.20 3.89
CA ARG A 44 21.40 9.48 3.43
C ARG A 44 21.05 10.40 4.62
N PRO A 45 20.93 11.71 4.41
CA PRO A 45 20.64 12.67 5.47
C PRO A 45 19.48 12.28 6.38
N TYR A 46 18.34 11.80 5.81
CA TYR A 46 17.20 11.36 6.60
C TYR A 46 17.41 10.05 7.38
N GLN A 47 18.44 9.28 7.06
CA GLN A 47 18.82 8.04 7.77
C GLN A 47 19.82 8.29 8.89
N LEU A 48 20.61 9.37 8.83
CA LEU A 48 21.67 9.65 9.82
C LEU A 48 21.12 9.91 11.22
N GLY A 49 20.02 10.66 11.34
CA GLY A 49 19.38 10.94 12.62
C GLY A 49 19.01 9.66 13.39
N PRO A 50 18.14 8.79 12.80
CA PRO A 50 17.79 7.52 13.45
C PRO A 50 19.02 6.61 13.68
N ALA A 51 19.97 6.53 12.75
CA ALA A 51 21.16 5.71 12.91
C ALA A 51 21.97 6.12 14.15
N ARG A 52 22.26 7.41 14.29
CA ARG A 52 23.01 7.96 15.43
C ARG A 52 22.29 7.75 16.75
N ALA A 53 20.98 8.04 16.79
CA ALA A 53 20.18 7.88 18.00
C ALA A 53 20.14 6.43 18.48
N ILE A 54 19.86 5.47 17.58
CA ILE A 54 19.82 4.05 17.91
C ILE A 54 21.20 3.56 18.39
N VAL A 55 22.28 3.88 17.67
CA VAL A 55 23.64 3.46 18.05
C VAL A 55 24.04 4.05 19.39
N HIS A 56 23.74 5.33 19.63
CA HIS A 56 24.04 5.97 20.91
C HIS A 56 23.32 5.27 22.07
N SER A 57 22.02 5.07 21.97
CA SER A 57 21.20 4.39 22.98
C SER A 57 21.70 2.97 23.24
N ALA A 58 21.93 2.16 22.19
CA ALA A 58 22.40 0.79 22.32
C ALA A 58 23.80 0.71 22.97
N LEU A 59 24.68 1.68 22.75
CA LEU A 59 26.00 1.72 23.37
C LEU A 59 25.97 2.28 24.79
N ALA A 60 25.06 3.19 25.11
CA ALA A 60 24.83 3.75 26.43
C ALA A 60 24.07 2.78 27.37
N GLY A 61 23.21 1.90 26.80
CA GLY A 61 22.33 1.00 27.55
C GLY A 61 21.25 1.79 28.31
N ASP A 62 20.60 2.74 27.63
CA ASP A 62 19.58 3.62 28.23
C ASP A 62 18.13 3.19 27.95
N GLY A 63 17.92 2.04 27.28
CA GLY A 63 16.62 1.43 27.10
C GLY A 63 15.64 2.22 26.22
N ALA A 64 16.11 3.18 25.42
CA ALA A 64 15.23 4.00 24.61
C ALA A 64 14.50 3.19 23.53
N SER A 65 13.30 3.64 23.18
CA SER A 65 12.45 3.03 22.15
C SER A 65 12.36 3.94 20.93
N PHE A 66 12.53 3.37 19.73
CA PHE A 66 12.53 4.12 18.47
C PHE A 66 11.51 3.55 17.50
N ALA A 67 10.64 4.41 16.95
CA ALA A 67 9.81 4.09 15.80
C ALA A 67 10.45 4.66 14.53
N VAL A 68 10.89 3.79 13.61
CA VAL A 68 11.49 4.15 12.31
C VAL A 68 10.51 3.87 11.20
N VAL A 69 9.84 4.92 10.72
CA VAL A 69 8.72 4.84 9.78
C VAL A 69 9.12 5.45 8.45
N PHE A 70 9.49 4.61 7.50
CA PHE A 70 9.98 5.04 6.21
C PHE A 70 9.04 4.60 5.10
N ALA A 71 8.93 5.44 4.06
CA ALA A 71 8.21 5.10 2.85
C ALA A 71 8.80 3.84 2.18
N ARG A 72 7.98 3.15 1.40
CA ARG A 72 8.40 1.95 0.68
C ARG A 72 9.66 2.20 -0.15
N GLN A 73 10.62 1.30 -0.05
CA GLN A 73 11.95 1.40 -0.72
C GLN A 73 12.77 2.65 -0.35
N ALA A 74 12.50 3.29 0.78
CA ALA A 74 13.28 4.41 1.28
C ALA A 74 14.60 4.00 1.99
N GLY A 75 14.98 2.72 1.94
CA GLY A 75 16.24 2.24 2.50
C GLY A 75 16.20 1.96 4.02
N LYS A 76 15.04 1.58 4.56
CA LYS A 76 14.87 1.13 5.95
C LYS A 76 15.78 -0.07 6.29
N ASP A 77 15.77 -1.10 5.43
CA ASP A 77 16.59 -2.30 5.64
C ASP A 77 18.10 -2.00 5.54
N GLU A 78 18.50 -1.03 4.72
CA GLU A 78 19.88 -0.58 4.62
C GLU A 78 20.31 0.14 5.91
N LEU A 79 19.45 1.01 6.44
CA LEU A 79 19.66 1.65 7.73
C LEU A 79 19.89 0.61 8.84
N LEU A 80 18.98 -0.37 8.97
CA LEU A 80 19.08 -1.42 9.97
C LEU A 80 20.35 -2.27 9.78
N ALA A 81 20.68 -2.63 8.54
CA ALA A 81 21.87 -3.41 8.25
C ALA A 81 23.15 -2.68 8.66
N GLN A 82 23.27 -1.39 8.36
CA GLN A 82 24.45 -0.61 8.76
C GLN A 82 24.52 -0.38 10.27
N VAL A 83 23.40 -0.09 10.94
CA VAL A 83 23.33 0.05 12.40
C VAL A 83 23.79 -1.24 13.09
N ILE A 84 23.25 -2.39 12.66
CA ILE A 84 23.58 -3.70 13.24
C ILE A 84 25.05 -4.04 12.97
N ALA A 85 25.53 -3.93 11.73
CA ALA A 85 26.93 -4.21 11.39
C ALA A 85 27.89 -3.32 12.19
N PHE A 86 27.59 -2.02 12.31
CA PHE A 86 28.39 -1.09 13.11
C PHE A 86 28.42 -1.46 14.59
N LEU A 87 27.28 -1.83 15.19
CA LEU A 87 27.21 -2.28 16.58
C LEU A 87 28.01 -3.57 16.80
N LEU A 88 27.93 -4.55 15.90
CA LEU A 88 28.72 -5.78 15.97
C LEU A 88 30.23 -5.48 15.95
N ILE A 89 30.68 -4.62 15.03
CA ILE A 89 32.08 -4.17 14.93
C ILE A 89 32.51 -3.46 16.22
N ARG A 90 31.68 -2.56 16.73
CA ARG A 90 31.99 -1.81 17.97
C ARG A 90 32.07 -2.69 19.22
N ARG A 91 31.31 -3.77 19.23
CA ARG A 91 31.17 -4.67 20.38
C ARG A 91 31.91 -6.00 20.24
N GLN A 92 32.63 -6.26 19.14
CA GLN A 92 33.31 -7.53 18.89
C GLN A 92 34.18 -8.04 20.04
N ARG A 93 34.84 -7.13 20.79
CA ARG A 93 35.68 -7.50 21.95
C ARG A 93 34.91 -7.62 23.26
N ARG A 94 33.88 -6.77 23.47
CA ARG A 94 33.09 -6.72 24.72
C ARG A 94 31.91 -7.71 24.71
N GLY A 95 31.42 -8.04 23.55
CA GLY A 95 30.23 -8.87 23.37
C GLY A 95 28.93 -8.07 23.44
N GLY A 96 27.85 -8.78 23.26
CA GLY A 96 26.46 -8.31 23.29
C GLY A 96 25.64 -8.96 22.23
N GLU A 97 24.33 -9.10 22.48
CA GLU A 97 23.41 -9.78 21.59
C GLU A 97 22.34 -8.83 21.05
N ILE A 98 22.14 -8.89 19.73
CA ILE A 98 21.09 -8.19 19.02
C ILE A 98 20.06 -9.22 18.58
N VAL A 99 18.77 -8.96 18.83
CA VAL A 99 17.68 -9.82 18.37
C VAL A 99 16.85 -9.06 17.35
N VAL A 100 16.64 -9.67 16.18
CA VAL A 100 15.79 -9.13 15.10
C VAL A 100 14.60 -10.06 14.89
N ALA A 101 13.42 -9.59 15.28
CA ALA A 101 12.15 -10.25 15.02
C ALA A 101 11.59 -9.76 13.67
N ALA A 102 11.23 -10.69 12.79
CA ALA A 102 10.57 -10.42 11.52
C ALA A 102 9.31 -11.29 11.38
N PRO A 103 8.25 -10.85 10.67
CA PRO A 103 7.03 -11.63 10.49
C PRO A 103 7.29 -13.04 9.94
N SER A 104 8.28 -13.19 9.08
CA SER A 104 8.79 -14.48 8.61
C SER A 104 10.31 -14.48 8.57
N LEU A 105 10.91 -15.64 8.88
CA LEU A 105 12.37 -15.80 8.73
C LEU A 105 12.77 -15.86 7.25
N VAL A 106 11.94 -16.54 6.44
CA VAL A 106 12.09 -16.66 4.98
C VAL A 106 10.83 -16.10 4.33
N PRO A 107 10.93 -15.12 3.41
CA PRO A 107 12.14 -14.51 2.87
C PRO A 107 12.64 -13.26 3.65
N GLN A 108 11.80 -12.64 4.52
CA GLN A 108 12.05 -11.29 5.05
C GLN A 108 13.31 -11.21 5.94
N GLY A 109 13.43 -12.11 6.91
CA GLY A 109 14.60 -12.15 7.79
C GLY A 109 15.90 -12.40 7.03
N GLN A 110 15.87 -13.28 6.02
CA GLN A 110 17.05 -13.60 5.20
C GLN A 110 17.52 -12.41 4.34
N ILE A 111 16.62 -11.55 3.87
CA ILE A 111 17.00 -10.37 3.09
C ILE A 111 17.83 -9.42 3.96
N THR A 112 17.38 -9.12 5.16
CA THR A 112 18.09 -8.26 6.09
C THR A 112 19.41 -8.90 6.55
N LEU A 113 19.41 -10.20 6.82
CA LEU A 113 20.60 -10.95 7.20
C LEU A 113 21.69 -10.90 6.11
N ARG A 114 21.33 -11.13 4.84
CA ARG A 114 22.28 -11.01 3.72
C ARG A 114 22.87 -9.62 3.62
N ARG A 115 22.06 -8.57 3.77
CA ARG A 115 22.56 -7.19 3.76
C ARG A 115 23.58 -6.93 4.87
N ILE A 116 23.35 -7.46 6.08
CA ILE A 116 24.30 -7.35 7.19
C ILE A 116 25.60 -8.07 6.83
N ALA A 117 25.50 -9.29 6.31
CA ALA A 117 26.68 -10.06 5.89
C ALA A 117 27.48 -9.31 4.80
N ASP A 118 26.80 -8.72 3.80
CA ASP A 118 27.44 -7.92 2.75
C ASP A 118 28.13 -6.66 3.33
N ARG A 119 27.51 -5.98 4.32
CA ARG A 119 28.13 -4.82 4.99
C ARG A 119 29.35 -5.23 5.81
N LEU A 120 29.31 -6.36 6.51
CA LEU A 120 30.45 -6.87 7.25
C LEU A 120 31.58 -7.32 6.33
N ALA A 121 31.26 -8.02 5.23
CA ALA A 121 32.25 -8.44 4.24
C ALA A 121 32.98 -7.24 3.61
N SER A 122 32.26 -6.16 3.29
CA SER A 122 32.86 -4.92 2.77
C SER A 122 33.61 -4.12 3.85
N ALA A 123 33.44 -4.45 5.12
CA ALA A 123 34.16 -3.88 6.27
C ALA A 123 35.17 -4.85 6.88
N ALA A 124 35.73 -5.77 6.12
CA ALA A 124 36.62 -6.86 6.62
C ALA A 124 37.81 -6.36 7.45
N LEU A 125 38.32 -5.15 7.15
CA LEU A 125 39.38 -4.52 7.94
C LEU A 125 38.98 -4.27 9.40
N PHE A 126 37.69 -4.03 9.66
CA PHE A 126 37.14 -3.75 11.00
C PHE A 126 36.44 -4.98 11.62
N ALA A 127 36.10 -5.98 10.81
CA ALA A 127 35.47 -7.24 11.22
C ALA A 127 36.20 -8.42 10.57
N PRO A 128 37.43 -8.75 11.01
CA PRO A 128 38.20 -9.81 10.37
C PRO A 128 37.64 -11.22 10.61
N GLU A 129 36.86 -11.40 11.65
CA GLU A 129 36.30 -12.69 12.05
C GLU A 129 34.76 -12.56 12.03
N VAL A 130 34.13 -12.96 10.91
CA VAL A 130 32.68 -13.02 10.75
C VAL A 130 32.27 -14.48 10.59
N GLU A 131 31.41 -14.96 11.47
CA GLU A 131 30.89 -16.33 11.45
C GLU A 131 29.37 -16.31 11.23
N MET A 132 28.87 -17.30 10.48
CA MET A 132 27.44 -17.51 10.30
C MET A 132 27.04 -18.87 10.89
N GLU A 133 26.16 -18.85 11.88
CA GLU A 133 25.70 -20.04 12.59
C GLU A 133 24.23 -20.35 12.22
N GLY A 134 23.95 -21.57 11.81
CA GLY A 134 22.58 -22.05 11.56
C GLY A 134 21.76 -21.26 10.55
N GLY A 135 22.39 -20.41 9.72
CA GLY A 135 21.73 -19.59 8.70
C GLY A 135 20.88 -18.43 9.22
N HIS A 136 20.88 -18.16 10.54
CA HIS A 136 20.08 -17.11 11.17
C HIS A 136 20.80 -16.32 12.26
N ILE A 137 22.07 -16.62 12.52
CA ILE A 137 22.93 -15.88 13.46
C ILE A 137 24.18 -15.43 12.72
N VAL A 138 24.54 -14.16 12.90
CA VAL A 138 25.84 -13.62 12.45
C VAL A 138 26.62 -13.16 13.67
N ARG A 139 27.86 -13.62 13.78
CA ARG A 139 28.76 -13.32 14.88
C ARG A 139 29.98 -12.55 14.39
N VAL A 140 30.40 -11.57 15.17
CA VAL A 140 31.66 -10.83 14.99
C VAL A 140 32.38 -10.84 16.32
N GLY A 141 33.40 -11.68 16.45
CA GLY A 141 34.07 -11.95 17.73
C GLY A 141 33.07 -12.38 18.81
N ARG A 142 32.93 -11.60 19.90
CA ARG A 142 32.00 -11.89 21.00
C ARG A 142 30.62 -11.29 20.85
N ALA A 143 30.35 -10.48 19.82
CA ALA A 143 29.04 -9.88 19.56
C ALA A 143 28.27 -10.69 18.51
N ALA A 144 26.94 -10.79 18.66
CA ALA A 144 26.12 -11.55 17.74
C ALA A 144 24.79 -10.85 17.42
N VAL A 145 24.25 -11.10 16.22
CA VAL A 145 22.87 -10.82 15.87
C VAL A 145 22.15 -12.12 15.54
N ARG A 146 20.96 -12.29 16.13
CA ARG A 146 20.09 -13.43 15.94
C ARG A 146 18.79 -13.00 15.27
N PHE A 147 18.40 -13.70 14.20
CA PHE A 147 17.11 -13.51 13.54
C PHE A 147 16.10 -14.54 14.02
N VAL A 148 14.91 -14.07 14.36
CA VAL A 148 13.80 -14.90 14.86
C VAL A 148 12.51 -14.58 14.09
N SER A 149 11.69 -15.62 13.87
CA SER A 149 10.37 -15.42 13.27
C SER A 149 9.36 -14.96 14.31
N ALA A 150 8.59 -13.93 13.99
CA ALA A 150 7.46 -13.48 14.78
C ALA A 150 6.13 -14.14 14.36
N GLY A 151 6.17 -15.07 13.40
CA GLY A 151 4.98 -15.81 12.95
C GLY A 151 4.34 -16.64 14.07
N PRO A 152 3.01 -16.88 14.02
CA PRO A 152 2.22 -17.46 15.12
C PRO A 152 2.72 -18.83 15.60
N MET A 153 3.27 -19.63 14.70
CA MET A 153 3.76 -21.00 15.00
C MET A 153 5.25 -21.07 15.34
N ALA A 154 5.98 -19.94 15.33
CA ALA A 154 7.41 -19.96 15.56
C ALA A 154 7.75 -20.01 17.05
N GLN A 155 8.69 -20.89 17.42
CA GLN A 155 9.25 -20.95 18.78
C GLN A 155 10.43 -19.97 18.87
N ALA A 156 10.20 -18.80 19.47
CA ALA A 156 11.20 -17.76 19.58
C ALA A 156 11.72 -17.53 21.01
N ARG A 157 11.32 -18.36 21.98
CA ARG A 157 11.69 -18.22 23.40
C ARG A 157 13.16 -18.59 23.64
N GLY A 158 13.81 -17.89 24.58
CA GLY A 158 15.17 -18.20 25.07
C GLY A 158 16.30 -17.35 24.52
N ALA A 159 16.02 -16.38 23.64
CA ALA A 159 17.00 -15.34 23.26
C ALA A 159 16.91 -14.17 24.24
N THR A 160 18.05 -13.54 24.55
CA THR A 160 18.12 -12.31 25.35
C THR A 160 18.80 -11.24 24.51
N ALA A 161 18.13 -10.12 24.28
CA ALA A 161 18.74 -8.96 23.66
C ALA A 161 19.46 -8.15 24.72
N SER A 162 20.74 -7.89 24.55
CA SER A 162 21.53 -7.07 25.49
C SER A 162 22.06 -5.77 24.88
N LEU A 163 21.91 -5.60 23.57
CA LEU A 163 22.30 -4.38 22.86
C LEU A 163 21.11 -3.74 22.17
N LEU A 164 20.37 -4.55 21.39
CA LEU A 164 19.33 -4.04 20.52
C LEU A 164 18.27 -5.11 20.29
N LEU A 165 17.00 -4.74 20.43
CA LEU A 165 15.85 -5.53 20.06
C LEU A 165 15.14 -4.84 18.89
N VAL A 166 14.96 -5.54 17.77
CA VAL A 166 14.38 -4.97 16.55
C VAL A 166 13.10 -5.71 16.15
N ALA A 167 12.01 -4.98 16.00
CA ALA A 167 10.81 -5.42 15.28
C ALA A 167 10.93 -4.93 13.83
N ASN A 168 11.40 -5.78 12.92
CA ASN A 168 11.46 -5.47 11.49
C ASN A 168 10.14 -5.80 10.81
N GLU A 169 9.61 -4.89 9.99
CA GLU A 169 8.23 -4.90 9.47
C GLU A 169 7.20 -4.98 10.61
N ALA A 170 7.36 -4.10 11.61
CA ALA A 170 6.56 -4.07 12.83
C ALA A 170 5.05 -3.93 12.59
N GLN A 171 4.61 -3.41 11.43
CA GLN A 171 3.20 -3.37 11.04
C GLN A 171 2.59 -4.76 10.78
N ASP A 172 3.42 -5.78 10.55
CA ASP A 172 3.00 -7.14 10.25
C ASP A 172 3.25 -8.11 11.43
N ILE A 173 3.69 -7.60 12.59
CA ILE A 173 3.87 -8.36 13.84
C ILE A 173 2.65 -8.11 14.74
N GLU A 174 2.05 -9.18 15.26
CA GLU A 174 0.92 -9.09 16.18
C GLU A 174 1.35 -8.44 17.51
N PRO A 175 0.64 -7.38 17.98
CA PRO A 175 0.99 -6.68 19.23
C PRO A 175 1.06 -7.59 20.45
N GLU A 176 0.08 -8.49 20.62
CA GLU A 176 -0.01 -9.42 21.74
C GLU A 176 1.16 -10.40 21.75
N ARG A 177 1.59 -10.85 20.57
CA ARG A 177 2.75 -11.72 20.43
C ARG A 177 4.05 -10.99 20.74
N TRP A 178 4.16 -9.73 20.34
CA TRP A 178 5.30 -8.89 20.71
C TRP A 178 5.42 -8.80 22.23
N ASP A 179 4.34 -8.43 22.90
CA ASP A 179 4.29 -8.24 24.35
C ASP A 179 4.57 -9.55 25.12
N ALA A 180 4.08 -10.69 24.64
CA ALA A 180 4.23 -11.96 25.31
C ALA A 180 5.59 -12.66 25.09
N VAL A 181 6.26 -12.41 23.95
CA VAL A 181 7.42 -13.19 23.52
C VAL A 181 8.68 -12.36 23.35
N PHE A 182 8.59 -11.20 22.68
CA PHE A 182 9.77 -10.44 22.26
C PHE A 182 10.15 -9.33 23.24
N ASP A 183 9.21 -8.56 23.74
CA ASP A 183 9.46 -7.51 24.71
C ASP A 183 10.23 -8.02 25.96
N PRO A 184 9.88 -9.18 26.53
CA PRO A 184 10.64 -9.77 27.65
C PRO A 184 12.11 -10.13 27.34
N MET A 185 12.49 -10.27 26.05
CA MET A 185 13.88 -10.57 25.68
C MET A 185 14.84 -9.41 25.99
N GLY A 186 14.33 -8.17 26.01
CA GLY A 186 15.09 -6.98 26.36
C GLY A 186 14.94 -6.53 27.81
N ALA A 187 13.94 -7.06 28.54
CA ALA A 187 13.54 -6.54 29.84
C ALA A 187 14.63 -6.62 30.94
N SER A 188 15.44 -7.70 30.92
CA SER A 188 16.50 -7.89 31.93
C SER A 188 17.76 -7.06 31.69
N THR A 189 17.92 -6.49 30.51
CA THR A 189 19.13 -5.79 30.07
C THR A 189 18.86 -4.33 29.73
N ASP A 190 17.59 -3.92 29.78
CA ASP A 190 17.12 -2.60 29.32
C ASP A 190 17.61 -2.29 27.90
N ALA A 191 17.48 -3.28 26.99
CA ALA A 191 18.00 -3.17 25.64
C ALA A 191 17.22 -2.12 24.82
N THR A 192 17.94 -1.30 24.06
CA THR A 192 17.34 -0.37 23.10
C THR A 192 16.40 -1.12 22.17
N THR A 193 15.18 -0.62 21.96
CA THR A 193 14.18 -1.25 21.10
C THR A 193 13.88 -0.41 19.86
N VAL A 194 13.82 -1.04 18.69
CA VAL A 194 13.54 -0.39 17.41
C VAL A 194 12.36 -1.06 16.72
N PHE A 195 11.32 -0.28 16.42
CA PHE A 195 10.16 -0.69 15.62
C PHE A 195 10.30 -0.08 14.23
N ALA A 196 10.67 -0.89 13.27
CA ALA A 196 10.91 -0.43 11.91
C ALA A 196 9.83 -0.96 10.95
N GLY A 197 9.27 -0.09 10.12
CA GLY A 197 8.20 -0.49 9.22
C GLY A 197 7.68 0.61 8.31
N THR A 198 6.58 0.30 7.64
CA THR A 198 5.78 1.21 6.84
C THR A 198 4.37 1.24 7.43
N VAL A 199 3.73 2.40 7.42
CA VAL A 199 2.39 2.56 8.00
C VAL A 199 1.37 1.69 7.25
N TRP A 200 0.43 1.10 8.00
CA TRP A 200 -0.70 0.40 7.44
C TRP A 200 -2.02 0.86 8.09
N THR A 201 -2.49 0.17 9.13
CA THR A 201 -3.69 0.55 9.88
C THR A 201 -3.32 1.07 11.27
N ARG A 202 -4.33 1.57 12.03
CA ARG A 202 -4.12 2.18 13.35
C ARG A 202 -3.84 1.17 14.48
N ASN A 203 -4.19 -0.13 14.30
CA ASN A 203 -4.06 -1.15 15.36
C ASN A 203 -2.81 -2.04 15.21
N THR A 204 -1.88 -1.68 14.33
CA THR A 204 -0.62 -2.42 14.20
C THR A 204 0.34 -2.11 15.34
N LEU A 205 1.29 -3.01 15.59
CA LEU A 205 2.36 -2.80 16.56
C LEU A 205 3.12 -1.49 16.28
N LEU A 206 3.41 -1.21 15.00
CA LEU A 206 4.06 0.03 14.59
C LEU A 206 3.22 1.26 14.91
N ALA A 207 1.91 1.24 14.62
CA ALA A 207 1.00 2.35 14.89
C ALA A 207 0.86 2.61 16.40
N ARG A 208 0.84 1.55 17.23
CA ARG A 208 0.87 1.64 18.69
C ARG A 208 2.10 2.41 19.17
N GLN A 209 3.27 2.09 18.63
CA GLN A 209 4.52 2.79 18.98
C GLN A 209 4.54 4.24 18.48
N MET A 210 4.07 4.50 17.27
CA MET A 210 3.92 5.88 16.78
C MET A 210 3.03 6.73 17.69
N SER A 211 1.92 6.16 18.18
CA SER A 211 1.01 6.84 19.11
C SER A 211 1.65 7.05 20.50
N ALA A 212 2.50 6.14 20.96
CA ALA A 212 3.26 6.32 22.19
C ALA A 212 4.25 7.48 22.07
N CYS A 213 4.98 7.59 20.94
CA CYS A 213 5.86 8.72 20.66
C CYS A 213 5.12 10.08 20.66
N ALA A 214 3.95 10.14 20.01
CA ALA A 214 3.16 11.38 19.97
C ALA A 214 2.69 11.84 21.35
N ARG A 215 2.29 10.93 22.25
CA ARG A 215 1.92 11.26 23.64
C ARG A 215 3.11 11.78 24.46
N THR A 216 4.30 11.34 24.17
CA THR A 216 5.53 11.82 24.83
C THR A 216 5.84 13.27 24.42
N GLU A 217 5.58 13.65 23.17
CA GLU A 217 5.71 15.03 22.68
C GLU A 217 4.69 15.99 23.33
N ASP A 218 3.42 15.56 23.47
CA ASP A 218 2.35 16.38 24.10
C ASP A 218 2.54 16.58 25.61
N SER A 219 3.23 15.69 26.30
CA SER A 219 3.47 15.80 27.76
C SER A 219 4.54 16.85 28.16
N GLY A 220 4.94 17.73 27.24
CA GLY A 220 5.78 18.89 27.53
C GLY A 220 7.30 18.64 27.50
N LEU A 221 7.73 17.46 27.12
CA LEU A 221 9.11 17.16 26.78
C LEU A 221 9.40 17.64 25.35
N ARG A 222 9.40 18.97 25.16
CA ARG A 222 9.77 19.60 23.88
C ARG A 222 11.22 19.22 23.55
N THR A 223 11.39 18.33 22.59
CA THR A 223 12.65 18.23 21.86
C THR A 223 12.79 19.52 21.03
N GLU A 224 13.73 20.37 21.39
CA GLU A 224 14.03 21.60 20.64
C GLU A 224 14.33 21.24 19.19
N ARG A 225 13.54 21.80 18.28
CA ARG A 225 13.82 21.79 16.84
C ARG A 225 15.03 22.70 16.60
N SER A 226 16.21 22.14 16.72
CA SER A 226 17.47 22.84 16.44
C SER A 226 18.20 22.14 15.30
N ALA A 227 18.44 22.86 14.23
CA ALA A 227 19.37 22.63 13.12
C ALA A 227 19.39 21.22 12.45
N PRO A 228 19.61 21.12 11.13
CA PRO A 228 19.55 19.88 10.36
C PRO A 228 20.61 18.81 10.74
N ASN A 229 21.49 19.09 11.68
CA ASN A 229 22.55 18.18 12.15
C ASN A 229 22.54 17.91 13.66
N SER A 230 21.56 18.38 14.44
CA SER A 230 21.49 18.07 15.86
C SER A 230 20.89 16.67 16.06
N VAL A 231 21.62 15.81 16.74
CA VAL A 231 21.13 14.51 17.22
C VAL A 231 20.09 14.80 18.30
N LEU A 232 18.82 14.54 18.03
CA LEU A 232 17.75 14.55 19.03
C LEU A 232 18.02 13.41 20.01
N MET A 233 18.58 13.75 21.16
CA MET A 233 18.79 12.82 22.25
C MET A 233 17.63 12.92 23.23
N PRO A 234 17.05 11.81 23.70
CA PRO A 234 16.11 11.85 24.79
C PRO A 234 16.80 12.34 26.07
N PRO A 235 16.11 13.09 26.96
CA PRO A 235 16.69 13.54 28.21
C PRO A 235 17.08 12.35 29.07
N LYS A 236 18.29 12.36 29.60
CA LYS A 236 18.79 11.33 30.52
C LYS A 236 17.87 11.22 31.73
N GLY A 237 17.42 10.00 32.01
CA GLY A 237 16.75 9.69 33.30
C GLY A 237 15.24 9.49 33.25
N HIS A 238 14.57 9.51 32.09
CA HIS A 238 13.18 9.05 32.00
C HIS A 238 13.11 7.62 31.44
N PRO A 239 12.65 6.64 32.22
CA PRO A 239 12.41 5.28 31.73
C PRO A 239 11.20 5.32 30.79
N GLN A 240 11.40 5.32 29.49
CA GLN A 240 10.41 5.26 28.38
C GLN A 240 10.43 6.48 27.44
N SER A 241 11.56 7.04 27.10
CA SER A 241 11.62 8.00 26.00
C SER A 241 11.43 7.27 24.65
N SER A 242 10.27 7.46 24.06
CA SER A 242 9.96 6.95 22.71
C SER A 242 10.17 8.06 21.67
N VAL A 243 10.96 7.78 20.63
CA VAL A 243 11.27 8.76 19.56
C VAL A 243 10.79 8.26 18.21
N LEU A 244 10.08 9.12 17.46
CA LEU A 244 9.59 8.83 16.11
C LEU A 244 10.49 9.45 15.05
N PHE A 245 11.02 8.63 14.17
CA PHE A 245 11.70 9.05 12.94
C PHE A 245 10.82 8.70 11.73
N ARG A 246 10.48 9.70 10.94
CA ARG A 246 9.58 9.56 9.80
C ARG A 246 10.21 10.13 8.53
N ALA A 247 10.24 9.33 7.44
CA ALA A 247 10.65 9.78 6.13
C ALA A 247 9.62 9.34 5.08
N ASP A 248 8.74 10.25 4.68
CA ASP A 248 7.78 10.04 3.60
C ASP A 248 8.48 10.10 2.23
N TRP A 249 7.72 9.85 1.15
CA TRP A 249 8.26 9.87 -0.19
C TRP A 249 8.89 11.22 -0.58
N ARG A 250 8.42 12.34 -0.01
CA ARG A 250 8.96 13.69 -0.31
C ARG A 250 10.35 13.87 0.30
N ALA A 251 10.55 13.36 1.52
CA ALA A 251 11.86 13.35 2.15
C ALA A 251 12.87 12.52 1.34
N VAL A 252 12.44 11.35 0.86
CA VAL A 252 13.29 10.50 0.02
C VAL A 252 13.55 11.12 -1.35
N ALA A 253 12.56 11.76 -1.96
CA ALA A 253 12.66 12.37 -3.29
C ALA A 253 13.66 13.55 -3.34
N ARG A 254 13.91 14.23 -2.22
CA ARG A 254 14.93 15.28 -2.13
C ARG A 254 16.33 14.75 -2.35
N GLU A 255 16.59 13.53 -1.83
CA GLU A 255 17.90 12.87 -1.95
C GLU A 255 18.00 11.99 -3.21
N VAL A 256 16.87 11.48 -3.69
CA VAL A 256 16.78 10.55 -4.83
C VAL A 256 15.69 11.03 -5.79
N PRO A 257 15.98 11.97 -6.70
CA PRO A 257 14.99 12.53 -7.62
C PRO A 257 14.28 11.48 -8.50
N ALA A 258 14.99 10.42 -8.91
CA ALA A 258 14.43 9.30 -9.68
C ALA A 258 13.35 8.54 -8.91
N TYR A 259 13.51 8.37 -7.59
CA TYR A 259 12.49 7.79 -6.72
C TYR A 259 11.23 8.68 -6.71
N GLY A 260 11.41 9.99 -6.54
CA GLY A 260 10.30 10.94 -6.56
C GLY A 260 9.52 10.93 -7.88
N ALA A 261 10.23 10.84 -9.01
CA ALA A 261 9.61 10.72 -10.33
C ALA A 261 8.78 9.41 -10.46
N ARG A 262 9.31 8.29 -9.94
CA ARG A 262 8.59 7.01 -9.92
C ARG A 262 7.32 7.07 -9.05
N VAL A 263 7.41 7.68 -7.85
CA VAL A 263 6.26 7.81 -6.95
C VAL A 263 5.17 8.69 -7.58
N ARG A 264 5.52 9.85 -8.15
CA ARG A 264 4.56 10.73 -8.86
C ARG A 264 3.85 10.01 -10.00
N ARG A 265 4.57 9.21 -10.78
CA ARG A 265 3.96 8.37 -11.83
C ARG A 265 2.96 7.38 -11.23
N ARG A 266 3.32 6.72 -10.14
CA ARG A 266 2.44 5.78 -9.46
C ARG A 266 1.19 6.45 -8.86
N MET A 267 1.33 7.69 -8.38
CA MET A 267 0.20 8.53 -7.95
C MET A 267 -0.71 8.91 -9.11
N ALA A 268 -0.15 9.23 -10.28
CA ALA A 268 -0.93 9.51 -11.48
C ALA A 268 -1.69 8.27 -11.99
N GLU A 269 -1.12 7.06 -11.81
CA GLU A 269 -1.75 5.79 -12.20
C GLU A 269 -2.88 5.38 -11.26
N LEU A 270 -2.70 5.51 -9.95
CA LEU A 270 -3.60 4.98 -8.93
C LEU A 270 -4.48 6.06 -8.27
N GLY A 271 -4.11 7.32 -8.37
CA GLY A 271 -4.68 8.42 -7.59
C GLY A 271 -4.00 8.60 -6.21
N GLU A 272 -3.92 9.85 -5.75
CA GLU A 272 -3.29 10.18 -4.44
C GLU A 272 -4.06 9.58 -3.26
N GLY A 273 -5.39 9.44 -3.39
CA GLY A 273 -6.26 8.84 -2.38
C GLY A 273 -6.17 7.32 -2.28
N HIS A 274 -5.50 6.67 -3.22
CA HIS A 274 -5.37 5.21 -3.21
C HIS A 274 -4.67 4.72 -1.95
N PRO A 275 -5.19 3.69 -1.24
CA PRO A 275 -4.64 3.20 0.02
C PRO A 275 -3.16 2.87 -0.04
N PHE A 276 -2.71 2.23 -1.11
CA PHE A 276 -1.30 1.93 -1.33
C PHE A 276 -0.43 3.20 -1.37
N ILE A 277 -0.90 4.28 -2.00
CA ILE A 277 -0.19 5.56 -2.04
C ILE A 277 -0.18 6.19 -0.65
N ARG A 278 -1.34 6.22 0.01
CA ARG A 278 -1.49 6.80 1.34
C ARG A 278 -0.59 6.13 2.38
N THR A 279 -0.58 4.80 2.41
CA THR A 279 0.18 4.05 3.42
C THR A 279 1.65 3.91 3.07
N GLU A 280 1.97 3.44 1.86
CA GLU A 280 3.33 3.04 1.49
C GLU A 280 4.23 4.23 1.17
N TYR A 281 3.66 5.35 0.68
CA TYR A 281 4.44 6.53 0.30
C TYR A 281 4.17 7.75 1.17
N CYS A 282 2.90 8.04 1.50
CA CYS A 282 2.54 9.21 2.31
C CYS A 282 2.58 8.91 3.82
N LEU A 283 2.71 7.65 4.22
CA LEU A 283 2.76 7.19 5.61
C LEU A 283 1.51 7.61 6.42
N GLN A 284 0.33 7.57 5.79
CA GLN A 284 -0.94 7.86 6.41
C GLN A 284 -1.64 6.55 6.78
N PRO A 285 -1.96 6.32 8.06
CA PRO A 285 -2.66 5.10 8.46
C PRO A 285 -4.10 5.08 7.94
N LEU A 286 -4.59 3.86 7.68
CA LEU A 286 -5.99 3.61 7.33
C LEU A 286 -6.75 3.18 8.58
N ASP A 287 -8.07 3.38 8.57
CA ASP A 287 -8.96 2.76 9.55
C ASP A 287 -9.11 1.26 9.23
N GLU A 288 -9.30 0.42 10.24
CA GLU A 288 -9.38 -1.03 10.06
C GLU A 288 -10.78 -1.54 9.79
N ALA A 289 -11.76 -0.88 10.36
CA ALA A 289 -13.16 -1.23 10.25
C ALA A 289 -14.03 0.01 10.39
N GLY A 290 -15.23 -0.05 9.85
CA GLY A 290 -16.21 1.01 9.94
C GLY A 290 -17.11 1.08 8.71
N MET A 291 -17.81 2.19 8.56
CA MET A 291 -18.57 2.47 7.34
C MET A 291 -17.61 2.72 6.18
N LEU A 292 -17.80 1.99 5.08
CA LEU A 292 -16.96 2.13 3.90
C LEU A 292 -17.11 3.53 3.28
N PHE A 293 -18.32 4.06 3.29
CA PHE A 293 -18.69 5.36 2.74
C PHE A 293 -19.20 6.29 3.85
N ASP A 294 -18.29 7.00 4.50
CA ASP A 294 -18.67 8.07 5.44
C ASP A 294 -19.37 9.24 4.72
N ALA A 295 -19.93 10.17 5.47
CA ALA A 295 -20.70 11.31 4.92
C ALA A 295 -19.87 12.15 3.91
N GLY A 296 -18.55 12.25 4.11
CA GLY A 296 -17.66 12.97 3.20
C GLY A 296 -17.52 12.26 1.84
N LYS A 297 -17.34 10.93 1.85
CA LYS A 297 -17.29 10.13 0.62
C LYS A 297 -18.64 10.12 -0.10
N GLN A 298 -19.74 9.98 0.63
CA GLN A 298 -21.09 10.08 0.05
C GLN A 298 -21.31 11.43 -0.64
N ALA A 299 -20.86 12.53 -0.03
CA ALA A 299 -20.91 13.85 -0.65
C ALA A 299 -20.06 13.96 -1.92
N GLN A 300 -18.87 13.33 -1.94
CA GLN A 300 -18.01 13.28 -3.13
C GLN A 300 -18.61 12.44 -4.28
N MET A 301 -19.41 11.43 -3.96
CA MET A 301 -20.11 10.62 -4.97
C MET A 301 -21.25 11.39 -5.66
N ARG A 302 -21.82 12.42 -5.03
CA ARG A 302 -22.96 13.16 -5.59
C ARG A 302 -22.52 14.03 -6.76
N GLY A 303 -23.06 13.75 -7.94
CA GLY A 303 -22.89 14.59 -9.13
C GLY A 303 -24.01 15.64 -9.27
N THR A 304 -23.91 16.42 -10.34
CA THR A 304 -24.87 17.48 -10.67
C THR A 304 -25.62 17.24 -12.00
N HIS A 305 -25.34 16.11 -12.67
CA HIS A 305 -25.95 15.76 -13.93
C HIS A 305 -27.27 14.99 -13.71
N PRO A 306 -28.25 15.15 -14.62
CA PRO A 306 -29.51 14.42 -14.52
C PRO A 306 -29.33 12.95 -14.92
N ARG A 307 -30.26 12.11 -14.46
CA ARG A 307 -30.37 10.73 -14.93
C ARG A 307 -30.74 10.71 -16.43
N GLN A 308 -30.10 9.80 -17.19
CA GLN A 308 -30.38 9.56 -18.60
C GLN A 308 -31.02 8.18 -18.75
N ARG A 309 -31.81 8.00 -19.79
CA ARG A 309 -32.46 6.69 -20.11
C ARG A 309 -31.90 6.05 -21.39
N ARG A 310 -31.07 6.77 -22.11
CA ARG A 310 -30.36 6.34 -23.32
C ARG A 310 -29.15 7.25 -23.58
N ALA A 311 -28.28 6.79 -24.46
CA ALA A 311 -27.16 7.58 -24.94
C ALA A 311 -27.65 8.90 -25.60
N ALA A 312 -26.85 9.95 -25.44
CA ALA A 312 -27.10 11.23 -26.09
C ALA A 312 -26.91 11.10 -27.60
N LEU A 313 -27.92 11.51 -28.37
CA LEU A 313 -27.89 11.42 -29.83
C LEU A 313 -26.77 12.30 -30.43
N GLY A 314 -25.97 11.71 -31.32
CA GLY A 314 -24.87 12.42 -31.98
C GLY A 314 -23.66 12.75 -31.06
N SER A 315 -23.60 12.12 -29.90
CA SER A 315 -22.47 12.24 -28.95
C SER A 315 -21.37 11.22 -29.25
N ASP A 316 -20.13 11.62 -29.07
CA ASP A 316 -18.94 10.73 -29.06
C ASP A 316 -18.70 10.12 -27.66
N ALA A 317 -19.65 10.28 -26.73
CA ALA A 317 -19.55 9.76 -25.38
C ALA A 317 -19.49 8.23 -25.42
N GLN A 318 -18.65 7.63 -24.60
CA GLN A 318 -18.57 6.19 -24.44
C GLN A 318 -19.33 5.76 -23.19
N TYR A 319 -20.04 4.65 -23.28
CA TYR A 319 -20.80 4.12 -22.16
C TYR A 319 -20.32 2.72 -21.79
N ALA A 320 -20.42 2.40 -20.51
CA ALA A 320 -20.20 1.06 -20.00
C ALA A 320 -21.39 0.61 -19.15
N LEU A 321 -21.73 -0.67 -19.30
CA LEU A 321 -22.78 -1.37 -18.58
C LEU A 321 -22.12 -2.29 -17.54
N LEU A 322 -22.41 -2.10 -16.28
CA LEU A 322 -21.83 -2.82 -15.14
C LEU A 322 -22.89 -3.71 -14.53
N LEU A 323 -22.76 -5.02 -14.68
CA LEU A 323 -23.80 -5.99 -14.35
C LEU A 323 -23.36 -6.90 -13.20
N ASP A 324 -24.06 -6.82 -12.09
CA ASP A 324 -24.01 -7.77 -10.98
C ASP A 324 -25.14 -8.78 -11.14
N VAL A 325 -24.87 -10.10 -11.07
CA VAL A 325 -25.78 -11.14 -11.53
C VAL A 325 -26.29 -11.99 -10.36
N ALA A 326 -27.61 -11.98 -10.15
CA ALA A 326 -28.30 -12.85 -9.19
C ALA A 326 -28.89 -14.12 -9.85
N GLY A 327 -29.33 -15.05 -9.01
CA GLY A 327 -29.97 -16.29 -9.42
C GLY A 327 -31.35 -16.10 -10.04
N GLU A 328 -31.73 -17.03 -10.92
CA GLU A 328 -33.10 -17.13 -11.47
C GLU A 328 -34.09 -17.60 -10.40
N ALA A 329 -35.32 -17.15 -10.47
CA ALA A 329 -36.41 -17.73 -9.68
C ALA A 329 -36.88 -19.06 -10.32
N GLU A 330 -37.21 -20.06 -9.49
CA GLU A 330 -37.71 -21.35 -9.96
C GLU A 330 -38.97 -21.20 -10.88
N GLU A 331 -39.75 -20.14 -10.67
CA GLU A 331 -40.97 -19.83 -11.44
C GLU A 331 -40.71 -18.96 -12.70
N ALA A 332 -39.49 -18.45 -12.89
CA ALA A 332 -39.16 -17.56 -14.02
C ALA A 332 -39.32 -18.25 -15.37
N GLY A 333 -39.10 -19.57 -15.44
CA GLY A 333 -39.31 -20.38 -16.63
C GLY A 333 -40.79 -20.43 -17.07
N ALA A 334 -41.73 -20.42 -16.12
CA ALA A 334 -43.18 -20.44 -16.41
C ALA A 334 -43.69 -19.05 -16.86
N GLN A 335 -43.13 -17.97 -16.32
CA GLN A 335 -43.48 -16.60 -16.69
C GLN A 335 -42.94 -16.21 -18.08
N ALA A 336 -41.76 -16.71 -18.45
CA ALA A 336 -41.20 -16.53 -19.79
C ALA A 336 -42.13 -17.10 -20.88
N ALA A 337 -42.79 -18.22 -20.60
CA ALA A 337 -43.76 -18.85 -21.53
C ALA A 337 -45.06 -18.04 -21.72
N THR A 338 -45.38 -17.12 -20.82
CA THR A 338 -46.63 -16.36 -20.82
C THR A 338 -46.51 -14.91 -21.32
N GLY A 339 -45.27 -14.42 -21.59
CA GLY A 339 -45.03 -13.07 -22.13
C GLY A 339 -45.42 -11.92 -21.17
N ARG A 340 -45.67 -12.20 -19.89
CA ARG A 340 -46.01 -11.19 -18.88
C ARG A 340 -44.75 -10.75 -18.13
N HIS A 341 -44.21 -9.61 -18.51
CA HIS A 341 -43.16 -8.92 -17.73
C HIS A 341 -43.80 -8.16 -16.57
N GLY A 342 -43.93 -8.80 -15.43
CA GLY A 342 -44.28 -8.12 -14.17
C GLY A 342 -43.03 -7.51 -13.55
N PHE A 343 -42.97 -6.19 -13.44
CA PHE A 343 -42.04 -5.52 -12.55
C PHE A 343 -42.42 -5.89 -11.10
N ILE A 344 -41.69 -6.80 -10.50
CA ILE A 344 -41.76 -7.02 -9.04
C ILE A 344 -40.88 -5.94 -8.41
N THR A 345 -41.51 -5.09 -7.61
CA THR A 345 -40.75 -4.08 -6.86
C THR A 345 -39.79 -4.78 -5.90
N PRO A 346 -38.54 -4.34 -5.81
CA PRO A 346 -37.52 -4.96 -4.95
C PRO A 346 -37.90 -5.10 -3.46
N HIS A 347 -38.94 -4.41 -3.03
CA HIS A 347 -39.39 -4.36 -1.62
C HIS A 347 -40.10 -5.66 -1.14
N GLU A 348 -40.42 -6.59 -2.03
CA GLU A 348 -41.29 -7.74 -1.69
C GLU A 348 -40.53 -9.08 -1.65
N THR A 349 -39.22 -9.13 -1.97
CA THR A 349 -38.46 -10.37 -2.00
C THR A 349 -37.20 -10.32 -1.19
N ARG A 350 -37.01 -11.31 -0.30
CA ARG A 350 -35.75 -11.63 0.40
C ARG A 350 -34.71 -12.24 -0.57
N ARG A 351 -34.73 -11.91 -1.84
CA ARG A 351 -33.89 -12.49 -2.90
C ARG A 351 -32.96 -11.46 -3.48
N ASP A 352 -31.74 -11.89 -3.79
CA ASP A 352 -30.78 -11.10 -4.54
C ASP A 352 -31.35 -10.71 -5.91
N SER A 353 -31.01 -9.54 -6.39
CA SER A 353 -31.49 -9.00 -7.66
C SER A 353 -30.32 -8.77 -8.62
N THR A 354 -30.49 -9.10 -9.89
CA THR A 354 -29.56 -8.67 -10.91
C THR A 354 -29.63 -7.15 -11.05
N ALA A 355 -28.50 -6.47 -10.85
CA ALA A 355 -28.40 -5.02 -10.90
C ALA A 355 -27.49 -4.55 -12.04
N LEU A 356 -27.95 -3.53 -12.75
CA LEU A 356 -27.20 -2.86 -13.80
C LEU A 356 -26.95 -1.40 -13.41
N THR A 357 -25.71 -1.00 -13.46
CA THR A 357 -25.29 0.42 -13.42
C THR A 357 -24.75 0.82 -14.78
N VAL A 358 -25.25 1.89 -15.36
CA VAL A 358 -24.75 2.44 -16.62
C VAL A 358 -23.92 3.67 -16.33
N VAL A 359 -22.71 3.70 -16.86
CA VAL A 359 -21.79 4.84 -16.68
C VAL A 359 -21.39 5.44 -18.03
N GLU A 360 -21.36 6.76 -18.09
CA GLU A 360 -20.66 7.50 -19.13
C GLU A 360 -19.17 7.53 -18.77
N VAL A 361 -18.33 7.11 -19.69
CA VAL A 361 -16.86 7.13 -19.53
C VAL A 361 -16.33 8.45 -20.07
N VAL A 362 -15.90 9.32 -19.18
CA VAL A 362 -15.37 10.64 -19.55
C VAL A 362 -13.85 10.54 -19.66
N PRO A 363 -13.29 10.69 -20.88
CA PRO A 363 -11.85 10.67 -21.08
C PRO A 363 -11.19 11.75 -20.22
N PRO A 364 -9.95 11.53 -19.75
CA PRO A 364 -9.22 12.57 -19.05
C PRO A 364 -8.97 13.76 -19.98
N ASP A 365 -9.15 14.97 -19.45
CA ASP A 365 -8.78 16.20 -20.17
C ASP A 365 -7.24 16.28 -20.33
N LEU A 366 -6.77 16.05 -21.54
CA LEU A 366 -5.35 16.12 -21.91
C LEU A 366 -4.90 17.55 -22.25
N GLY A 367 -5.70 18.58 -21.98
CA GLY A 367 -5.35 19.98 -22.19
C GLY A 367 -3.98 20.31 -21.57
N ASN A 368 -3.06 20.84 -22.38
CA ASN A 368 -1.71 21.30 -22.02
C ASN A 368 -0.64 20.24 -21.65
N LEU A 369 -0.86 18.95 -21.85
CA LEU A 369 0.17 17.92 -21.65
C LEU A 369 1.02 17.63 -22.89
N SER A 370 1.05 18.53 -23.87
CA SER A 370 1.80 18.38 -25.14
C SER A 370 3.31 18.14 -24.96
N LEU A 371 3.88 18.50 -23.80
CA LEU A 371 5.30 18.33 -23.46
C LEU A 371 5.61 17.01 -22.73
N VAL A 372 4.60 16.23 -22.35
CA VAL A 372 4.79 14.93 -21.67
C VAL A 372 4.67 13.82 -22.67
N PRO A 373 5.65 12.91 -22.83
CA PRO A 373 5.55 11.78 -23.75
C PRO A 373 4.27 10.96 -23.51
N ARG A 374 3.54 10.57 -24.58
CA ARG A 374 2.26 9.87 -24.50
C ARG A 374 2.26 8.63 -23.60
N ARG A 375 3.38 7.91 -23.52
CA ARG A 375 3.58 6.75 -22.63
C ARG A 375 3.53 7.08 -21.13
N TRP A 376 3.57 8.37 -20.76
CA TRP A 376 3.59 8.88 -19.38
C TRP A 376 2.25 9.54 -18.99
N GLN A 377 1.30 9.61 -19.95
CA GLN A 377 0.03 10.31 -19.81
C GLN A 377 -1.13 9.38 -19.47
N ARG A 378 -0.88 8.27 -18.78
CA ARG A 378 -1.95 7.35 -18.37
C ARG A 378 -2.76 7.99 -17.23
N GLN A 379 -3.60 8.95 -17.58
CA GLN A 379 -4.65 9.44 -16.70
C GLN A 379 -5.86 8.51 -16.85
N LEU A 380 -6.43 8.12 -15.71
CA LEU A 380 -7.62 7.27 -15.68
C LEU A 380 -8.86 8.11 -16.00
N PRO A 381 -9.86 7.54 -16.70
CA PRO A 381 -11.10 8.23 -17.03
C PRO A 381 -11.92 8.55 -15.77
N ALA A 382 -12.84 9.50 -15.89
CA ALA A 382 -13.90 9.70 -14.92
C ALA A 382 -15.17 8.95 -15.35
N TYR A 383 -15.99 8.62 -14.38
CA TYR A 383 -17.19 7.80 -14.54
C TYR A 383 -18.40 8.56 -13.99
N ARG A 384 -19.35 8.88 -14.85
CA ARG A 384 -20.64 9.47 -14.48
C ARG A 384 -21.71 8.38 -14.57
N VAL A 385 -22.27 8.00 -13.44
CA VAL A 385 -23.43 7.09 -13.46
C VAL A 385 -24.60 7.83 -14.09
N VAL A 386 -25.20 7.23 -15.13
CA VAL A 386 -26.27 7.87 -15.89
C VAL A 386 -27.60 7.12 -15.78
N ASP A 387 -27.61 5.81 -15.52
CA ASP A 387 -28.84 5.02 -15.32
C ASP A 387 -28.57 3.81 -14.42
N ARG A 388 -29.66 3.25 -13.88
CA ARG A 388 -29.67 1.98 -13.15
C ARG A 388 -30.91 1.18 -13.52
N ARG A 389 -30.78 -0.15 -13.46
CA ARG A 389 -31.88 -1.09 -13.57
C ARG A 389 -31.71 -2.24 -12.62
N VAL A 390 -32.83 -2.84 -12.22
CA VAL A 390 -32.86 -3.98 -11.31
C VAL A 390 -33.86 -5.01 -11.83
N TRP A 391 -33.49 -6.28 -11.81
CA TRP A 391 -34.34 -7.40 -12.14
C TRP A 391 -34.28 -8.44 -11.04
N THR A 392 -35.41 -8.81 -10.46
CA THR A 392 -35.49 -9.82 -9.43
C THR A 392 -36.01 -11.13 -9.99
N GLY A 393 -35.21 -12.21 -9.90
CA GLY A 393 -35.59 -13.54 -10.36
C GLY A 393 -35.78 -13.67 -11.88
N ALA A 394 -35.18 -12.79 -12.69
CA ALA A 394 -35.31 -12.81 -14.15
C ALA A 394 -34.64 -14.04 -14.77
N ASN A 395 -35.28 -14.57 -15.83
CA ASN A 395 -34.70 -15.61 -16.66
C ASN A 395 -33.47 -15.07 -17.41
N HIS A 396 -32.35 -15.78 -17.35
CA HIS A 396 -31.06 -15.31 -17.90
C HIS A 396 -31.08 -15.21 -19.44
N VAL A 397 -31.86 -16.02 -20.14
CA VAL A 397 -31.96 -15.92 -21.61
C VAL A 397 -32.66 -14.62 -22.01
N ILE A 398 -33.79 -14.29 -21.38
CA ILE A 398 -34.51 -13.04 -21.61
C ILE A 398 -33.68 -11.84 -21.21
N LEU A 399 -33.01 -11.94 -20.06
CA LEU A 399 -32.12 -10.91 -19.57
C LEU A 399 -30.94 -10.67 -20.53
N ALA A 400 -30.36 -11.73 -21.11
CA ALA A 400 -29.30 -11.59 -22.11
C ALA A 400 -29.77 -10.81 -23.33
N GLU A 401 -30.97 -11.10 -23.86
CA GLU A 401 -31.55 -10.37 -24.98
C GLU A 401 -31.74 -8.88 -24.65
N GLU A 402 -32.26 -8.57 -23.47
CA GLU A 402 -32.47 -7.19 -23.03
C GLU A 402 -31.12 -6.44 -22.85
N ILE A 403 -30.13 -7.07 -22.25
CA ILE A 403 -28.79 -6.46 -22.08
C ILE A 403 -28.13 -6.23 -23.45
N VAL A 404 -28.24 -7.15 -24.37
CA VAL A 404 -27.75 -6.99 -25.77
C VAL A 404 -28.40 -5.78 -26.43
N ASP A 405 -29.72 -5.64 -26.31
CA ASP A 405 -30.44 -4.48 -26.87
C ASP A 405 -29.99 -3.17 -26.23
N LEU A 406 -29.80 -3.17 -24.90
CA LEU A 406 -29.26 -2.02 -24.19
C LEU A 406 -27.88 -1.63 -24.71
N ALA A 407 -26.97 -2.58 -24.89
CA ALA A 407 -25.60 -2.34 -25.31
C ALA A 407 -25.49 -1.88 -26.77
N GLN A 408 -26.33 -2.43 -27.66
CA GLN A 408 -26.23 -2.21 -29.11
C GLN A 408 -27.08 -1.05 -29.62
N ARG A 409 -28.19 -0.71 -28.92
CA ARG A 409 -29.17 0.28 -29.41
C ARG A 409 -29.38 1.44 -28.44
N VAL A 410 -29.53 1.17 -27.14
CA VAL A 410 -29.88 2.21 -26.17
C VAL A 410 -28.68 3.02 -25.78
N TRP A 411 -27.53 2.35 -25.55
CA TRP A 411 -26.30 2.96 -25.06
C TRP A 411 -25.13 2.92 -26.07
N ALA A 412 -25.40 2.53 -27.31
CA ALA A 412 -24.37 2.53 -28.36
C ALA A 412 -24.05 3.95 -28.84
N THR A 413 -22.75 4.31 -28.96
CA THR A 413 -22.29 5.62 -29.48
C THR A 413 -20.82 5.56 -29.93
N PRO A 414 -20.54 5.59 -31.17
CA PRO A 414 -21.21 4.95 -32.34
C PRO A 414 -21.04 3.43 -32.30
N THR A 415 -20.25 2.88 -31.35
CA THR A 415 -20.02 1.45 -31.15
C THR A 415 -20.89 0.91 -30.02
N CYS A 416 -20.95 -0.42 -29.90
CA CYS A 416 -21.55 -1.09 -28.76
C CYS A 416 -20.97 -0.59 -27.43
N ALA A 417 -21.85 -0.39 -26.44
CA ALA A 417 -21.38 -0.08 -25.08
C ALA A 417 -20.55 -1.23 -24.51
N HIS A 418 -19.52 -0.91 -23.71
CA HIS A 418 -18.70 -1.92 -23.06
C HIS A 418 -19.43 -2.54 -21.87
N LEU A 419 -19.32 -3.86 -21.69
CA LEU A 419 -19.92 -4.59 -20.58
C LEU A 419 -18.83 -5.09 -19.62
N VAL A 420 -19.05 -4.85 -18.32
CA VAL A 420 -18.40 -5.61 -17.25
C VAL A 420 -19.47 -6.44 -16.57
N VAL A 421 -19.34 -7.75 -16.60
CA VAL A 421 -20.38 -8.66 -16.10
C VAL A 421 -19.80 -9.60 -15.03
N ASP A 422 -20.50 -9.71 -13.90
CA ASP A 422 -20.19 -10.76 -12.93
C ASP A 422 -20.31 -12.14 -13.57
N ALA A 423 -19.20 -12.87 -13.61
CA ALA A 423 -19.08 -14.22 -14.13
C ALA A 423 -18.85 -15.24 -12.99
N THR A 424 -19.19 -14.91 -11.74
CA THR A 424 -19.02 -15.78 -10.60
C THR A 424 -20.20 -16.75 -10.50
N GLY A 425 -19.94 -18.03 -10.31
CA GLY A 425 -20.99 -19.03 -10.10
C GLY A 425 -22.04 -19.03 -11.21
N ILE A 426 -23.27 -18.64 -10.88
CA ILE A 426 -24.42 -18.60 -11.81
C ILE A 426 -24.27 -17.54 -12.92
N GLY A 427 -23.56 -16.44 -12.66
CA GLY A 427 -23.30 -15.38 -13.64
C GLY A 427 -22.46 -15.85 -14.83
N HIS A 428 -21.74 -16.97 -14.71
CA HIS A 428 -20.93 -17.51 -15.80
C HIS A 428 -21.74 -17.83 -17.07
N GLY A 429 -22.94 -18.38 -16.90
CA GLY A 429 -23.84 -18.69 -18.02
C GLY A 429 -24.28 -17.44 -18.77
N LEU A 430 -24.72 -16.41 -18.04
CA LEU A 430 -25.13 -15.14 -18.64
C LEU A 430 -23.96 -14.44 -19.34
N ALA A 431 -22.78 -14.42 -18.70
CA ALA A 431 -21.57 -13.85 -19.31
C ALA A 431 -21.19 -14.57 -20.63
N ALA A 432 -21.33 -15.90 -20.70
CA ALA A 432 -21.08 -16.66 -21.92
C ALA A 432 -22.07 -16.32 -23.03
N MET A 433 -23.38 -16.18 -22.72
CA MET A 433 -24.40 -15.76 -23.69
C MET A 433 -24.13 -14.35 -24.23
N LEU A 434 -23.78 -13.40 -23.35
CA LEU A 434 -23.46 -12.02 -23.76
C LEU A 434 -22.22 -11.97 -24.66
N ARG A 435 -21.18 -12.76 -24.35
CA ARG A 435 -19.96 -12.86 -25.20
C ARG A 435 -20.23 -13.50 -26.57
N ALA A 436 -21.23 -14.37 -26.68
CA ALA A 436 -21.61 -14.98 -27.94
C ALA A 436 -22.42 -14.01 -28.81
N ALA A 437 -23.17 -13.08 -28.19
CA ALA A 437 -24.07 -12.16 -28.89
C ALA A 437 -23.45 -10.79 -29.20
N LEU A 438 -22.39 -10.40 -28.49
CA LEU A 438 -21.73 -9.10 -28.64
C LEU A 438 -20.26 -9.29 -29.09
N PRO A 439 -19.61 -8.23 -29.64
CA PRO A 439 -18.20 -8.28 -29.94
C PRO A 439 -17.39 -8.75 -28.71
N PRO A 440 -16.47 -9.74 -28.84
CA PRO A 440 -15.78 -10.33 -27.70
C PRO A 440 -15.02 -9.30 -26.85
N GLU A 441 -14.50 -8.25 -27.48
CA GLU A 441 -13.79 -7.15 -26.82
C GLU A 441 -14.73 -6.20 -26.07
N ALA A 442 -16.03 -6.23 -26.35
CA ALA A 442 -17.02 -5.41 -25.65
C ALA A 442 -17.45 -6.01 -24.30
N VAL A 443 -17.10 -7.26 -24.00
CA VAL A 443 -17.55 -7.94 -22.78
C VAL A 443 -16.35 -8.40 -21.93
N THR A 444 -16.23 -7.83 -20.75
CA THR A 444 -15.23 -8.21 -19.73
C THR A 444 -15.92 -9.01 -18.62
N PRO A 445 -15.69 -10.33 -18.53
CA PRO A 445 -16.15 -11.11 -17.38
C PRO A 445 -15.32 -10.77 -16.14
N PHE A 446 -16.00 -10.53 -15.03
CA PHE A 446 -15.37 -10.28 -13.72
C PHE A 446 -15.65 -11.44 -12.77
N LEU A 447 -14.62 -11.98 -12.13
CA LEU A 447 -14.76 -13.06 -11.15
C LEU A 447 -14.57 -12.51 -9.74
N PHE A 448 -15.60 -12.57 -8.91
CA PHE A 448 -15.54 -12.18 -7.51
C PHE A 448 -14.83 -13.25 -6.68
N THR A 449 -13.65 -12.90 -6.20
CA THR A 449 -12.89 -13.61 -5.17
C THR A 449 -12.63 -12.66 -4.01
N ALA A 450 -12.19 -13.14 -2.86
CA ALA A 450 -11.81 -12.25 -1.76
C ALA A 450 -10.76 -11.21 -2.18
N ALA A 451 -9.83 -11.59 -3.05
CA ALA A 451 -8.79 -10.69 -3.54
C ALA A 451 -9.33 -9.67 -4.56
N SER A 452 -10.11 -10.11 -5.57
CA SER A 452 -10.67 -9.21 -6.58
C SER A 452 -11.73 -8.27 -5.99
N LYS A 453 -12.58 -8.74 -5.05
CA LYS A 453 -13.54 -7.90 -4.33
C LYS A 453 -12.82 -6.84 -3.48
N SER A 454 -11.72 -7.22 -2.82
CA SER A 454 -10.88 -6.27 -2.09
C SER A 454 -10.27 -5.20 -3.00
N ASP A 455 -9.67 -5.60 -4.12
CA ASP A 455 -9.09 -4.67 -5.10
C ASP A 455 -10.14 -3.73 -5.69
N LEU A 456 -11.31 -4.26 -6.02
CA LEU A 456 -12.44 -3.50 -6.55
C LEU A 456 -12.91 -2.41 -5.56
N GLY A 457 -13.07 -2.76 -4.28
CA GLY A 457 -13.44 -1.81 -3.23
C GLY A 457 -12.41 -0.69 -3.07
N TRP A 458 -11.11 -1.02 -3.11
CA TRP A 458 -10.05 -0.02 -3.06
C TRP A 458 -10.03 0.89 -4.29
N ARG A 459 -10.24 0.36 -5.49
CA ARG A 459 -10.33 1.15 -6.74
C ARG A 459 -11.52 2.08 -6.73
N LEU A 460 -12.69 1.62 -6.27
CA LEU A 460 -13.88 2.46 -6.11
C LEU A 460 -13.61 3.63 -5.15
N LEU A 461 -13.04 3.36 -3.97
CA LEU A 461 -12.68 4.41 -3.02
C LEU A 461 -11.68 5.41 -3.61
N ALA A 462 -10.71 4.93 -4.39
CA ALA A 462 -9.75 5.79 -5.07
C ALA A 462 -10.41 6.66 -6.16
N ALA A 463 -11.34 6.11 -6.91
CA ALA A 463 -12.11 6.84 -7.92
C ALA A 463 -12.97 7.94 -7.29
N ILE A 464 -13.64 7.64 -6.16
CA ILE A 464 -14.42 8.61 -5.39
C ILE A 464 -13.51 9.74 -4.84
N ALA A 465 -12.43 9.39 -4.17
CA ALA A 465 -11.50 10.35 -3.59
C ALA A 465 -10.83 11.27 -4.63
N ALA A 466 -10.65 10.77 -5.86
CA ALA A 466 -10.12 11.54 -6.98
C ALA A 466 -11.20 12.35 -7.74
N GLY A 467 -12.47 12.30 -7.32
CA GLY A 467 -13.59 12.95 -8.01
C GLY A 467 -13.92 12.33 -9.37
N ARG A 468 -13.40 11.12 -9.65
CA ARG A 468 -13.62 10.41 -10.91
C ARG A 468 -14.93 9.61 -10.96
N TYR A 469 -15.59 9.38 -9.83
CA TYR A 469 -16.87 8.69 -9.74
C TYR A 469 -17.95 9.63 -9.26
N GLN A 470 -19.02 9.79 -10.03
CA GLN A 470 -20.13 10.68 -9.73
C GLN A 470 -21.47 10.04 -10.08
N GLU A 471 -22.41 10.13 -9.14
CA GLU A 471 -23.79 9.74 -9.28
C GLU A 471 -24.62 10.85 -9.95
N TYR A 472 -25.71 10.49 -10.63
CA TYR A 472 -26.68 11.48 -11.08
C TYR A 472 -27.42 12.12 -9.90
N LEU A 473 -28.04 13.27 -10.15
CA LEU A 473 -28.93 13.94 -9.18
C LEU A 473 -30.00 12.97 -8.68
N ASP A 474 -30.29 13.04 -7.40
CA ASP A 474 -31.35 12.27 -6.77
C ASP A 474 -32.70 12.60 -7.45
N ASP A 475 -33.25 11.63 -8.16
CA ASP A 475 -34.53 11.74 -8.91
C ASP A 475 -35.72 11.24 -8.08
N GLY A 476 -35.50 10.82 -6.84
CA GLY A 476 -36.51 10.27 -5.96
C GLY A 476 -37.01 8.88 -6.35
N ALA A 477 -36.40 8.21 -7.33
CA ALA A 477 -36.78 6.87 -7.74
C ALA A 477 -36.38 5.82 -6.68
N ASP A 478 -37.07 4.67 -6.70
CA ASP A 478 -36.87 3.61 -5.71
C ASP A 478 -35.43 3.02 -5.78
N ASP A 479 -34.95 2.76 -6.99
CA ASP A 479 -33.60 2.26 -7.23
C ASP A 479 -32.52 3.24 -6.76
N THR A 480 -32.75 4.56 -6.88
CA THR A 480 -31.88 5.60 -6.36
C THR A 480 -31.85 5.58 -4.83
N ARG A 481 -33.01 5.53 -4.19
CA ARG A 481 -33.11 5.44 -2.72
C ARG A 481 -32.45 4.16 -2.19
N TRP A 482 -32.61 3.05 -2.89
CA TRP A 482 -32.01 1.76 -2.55
C TRP A 482 -30.50 1.79 -2.64
N PHE A 483 -29.96 2.32 -3.71
CA PHE A 483 -28.52 2.49 -3.86
C PHE A 483 -27.92 3.28 -2.67
N TRP A 484 -28.51 4.44 -2.35
CA TRP A 484 -27.99 5.25 -1.24
C TRP A 484 -28.16 4.58 0.12
N ARG A 485 -29.18 3.74 0.31
CA ARG A 485 -29.33 2.90 1.51
C ARG A 485 -28.19 1.86 1.60
N GLN A 486 -27.90 1.16 0.51
CA GLN A 486 -26.79 0.21 0.43
C GLN A 486 -25.44 0.90 0.71
N VAL A 487 -25.18 2.05 0.10
CA VAL A 487 -23.98 2.86 0.35
C VAL A 487 -23.87 3.25 1.84
N ALA A 488 -24.97 3.71 2.45
CA ALA A 488 -24.98 4.12 3.85
C ALA A 488 -24.78 2.94 4.84
N ALA A 489 -25.26 1.74 4.47
CA ALA A 489 -25.17 0.56 5.32
C ALA A 489 -23.88 -0.25 5.11
N CYS A 490 -23.11 0.03 4.04
CA CYS A 490 -21.91 -0.74 3.71
C CYS A 490 -20.81 -0.54 4.73
N THR A 491 -20.33 -1.64 5.29
CA THR A 491 -19.21 -1.68 6.23
C THR A 491 -18.00 -2.38 5.64
N PHE A 492 -16.84 -2.14 6.23
CA PHE A 492 -15.61 -2.83 5.85
C PHE A 492 -14.78 -3.25 7.05
N THR A 493 -13.95 -4.25 6.84
CA THR A 493 -12.87 -4.65 7.73
C THR A 493 -11.62 -4.95 6.90
N VAL A 494 -10.45 -4.55 7.40
CA VAL A 494 -9.16 -4.88 6.77
C VAL A 494 -8.55 -6.06 7.51
N ARG A 495 -8.34 -7.17 6.83
CA ARG A 495 -7.73 -8.37 7.43
C ARG A 495 -6.25 -8.13 7.69
N PRO A 496 -5.73 -8.47 8.87
CA PRO A 496 -4.29 -8.44 9.14
C PRO A 496 -3.55 -9.46 8.26
N GLY A 497 -2.29 -9.18 7.94
CA GLY A 497 -1.41 -10.08 7.20
C GLY A 497 -0.96 -9.56 5.84
N VAL A 498 -0.12 -10.35 5.17
CA VAL A 498 0.61 -9.96 3.94
C VAL A 498 -0.30 -9.58 2.76
N GLY A 499 -1.52 -10.09 2.71
CA GLY A 499 -2.47 -9.79 1.63
C GLY A 499 -3.25 -8.48 1.82
N ARG A 500 -3.29 -7.92 3.02
CA ARG A 500 -3.97 -6.64 3.38
C ARG A 500 -5.35 -6.49 2.72
N GLN A 501 -6.12 -7.59 2.68
CA GLN A 501 -7.39 -7.62 1.99
C GLN A 501 -8.48 -6.90 2.79
N MET A 502 -9.23 -6.05 2.09
CA MET A 502 -10.45 -5.44 2.60
C MET A 502 -11.62 -6.38 2.35
N ALA A 503 -12.30 -6.81 3.41
CA ALA A 503 -13.62 -7.43 3.32
C ALA A 503 -14.66 -6.31 3.48
N TRP A 504 -15.59 -6.20 2.55
CA TRP A 504 -16.65 -5.19 2.58
C TRP A 504 -17.96 -5.76 2.06
N SER A 505 -19.05 -5.36 2.68
CA SER A 505 -20.41 -5.79 2.34
C SER A 505 -21.44 -4.94 3.08
N VAL A 506 -22.68 -5.06 2.68
CA VAL A 506 -23.83 -4.61 3.48
C VAL A 506 -24.19 -5.74 4.44
N PRO A 507 -24.06 -5.54 5.77
CA PRO A 507 -24.28 -6.61 6.75
C PRO A 507 -25.76 -6.94 6.98
N ASP A 508 -26.67 -6.07 6.56
CA ASP A 508 -28.12 -6.23 6.72
C ASP A 508 -28.69 -7.14 5.60
N PRO A 509 -29.19 -8.34 5.93
CA PRO A 509 -29.72 -9.26 4.94
C PRO A 509 -30.97 -8.76 4.20
N GLU A 510 -31.66 -7.74 4.71
CA GLU A 510 -32.82 -7.14 4.07
C GLU A 510 -32.46 -6.02 3.09
N THR A 511 -31.23 -5.49 3.19
CA THR A 511 -30.79 -4.36 2.34
C THR A 511 -30.07 -4.84 1.08
N HIS A 512 -29.50 -6.06 1.05
CA HIS A 512 -28.66 -6.58 -0.04
C HIS A 512 -27.54 -5.61 -0.46
N ASP A 513 -26.67 -5.95 -1.40
CA ASP A 513 -25.61 -5.04 -1.90
C ASP A 513 -25.54 -4.98 -3.45
N ASP A 514 -26.53 -5.51 -4.15
CA ASP A 514 -26.56 -5.70 -5.61
C ASP A 514 -26.25 -4.41 -6.39
N LEU A 515 -26.93 -3.30 -6.06
CA LEU A 515 -26.73 -2.01 -6.73
C LEU A 515 -25.34 -1.43 -6.44
N LEU A 516 -24.86 -1.61 -5.23
CA LEU A 516 -23.53 -1.18 -4.83
C LEU A 516 -22.46 -2.05 -5.49
N MET A 517 -22.66 -3.36 -5.59
CA MET A 517 -21.75 -4.28 -6.26
C MET A 517 -21.67 -3.99 -7.76
N SER A 518 -22.83 -3.79 -8.40
CA SER A 518 -22.89 -3.33 -9.79
C SER A 518 -22.11 -2.04 -10.00
N ALA A 519 -22.33 -1.01 -9.16
CA ALA A 519 -21.62 0.26 -9.25
C ALA A 519 -20.11 0.10 -9.03
N ALA A 520 -19.68 -0.80 -8.13
CA ALA A 520 -18.28 -1.03 -7.83
C ALA A 520 -17.48 -1.61 -9.02
N LEU A 521 -18.15 -2.32 -9.94
CA LEU A 521 -17.52 -2.84 -11.17
C LEU A 521 -16.88 -1.73 -12.04
N VAL A 522 -17.18 -0.47 -11.76
CA VAL A 522 -16.46 0.68 -12.36
C VAL A 522 -14.95 0.60 -12.18
N GLY A 523 -14.47 0.01 -11.08
CA GLY A 523 -13.05 -0.19 -10.83
C GLY A 523 -12.37 -1.13 -11.85
N ALA A 524 -13.11 -2.04 -12.48
CA ALA A 524 -12.60 -2.92 -13.52
C ALA A 524 -12.36 -2.17 -14.84
N LEU A 525 -13.05 -1.05 -15.07
CA LEU A 525 -12.88 -0.22 -16.26
C LEU A 525 -11.51 0.50 -16.31
N ASP A 526 -10.85 0.68 -15.18
CA ASP A 526 -9.51 1.31 -15.12
C ASP A 526 -8.45 0.48 -15.90
N ASP A 527 -8.70 -0.81 -16.14
CA ASP A 527 -7.83 -1.69 -16.92
C ASP A 527 -8.17 -1.69 -18.43
N HIS A 528 -9.30 -1.06 -18.82
CA HIS A 528 -9.75 -1.00 -20.20
C HIS A 528 -9.25 0.27 -20.92
N ASP A 529 -8.88 0.13 -22.21
CA ASP A 529 -8.48 1.28 -23.03
C ASP A 529 -9.65 1.80 -23.85
N PHE A 530 -10.30 2.84 -23.34
CA PHE A 530 -11.42 3.54 -24.00
C PHE A 530 -10.99 4.52 -25.10
N ARG A 531 -9.72 4.56 -25.50
CA ARG A 531 -9.29 5.43 -26.59
C ARG A 531 -9.87 4.91 -27.89
N SER A 532 -10.67 5.74 -28.57
CA SER A 532 -11.20 5.39 -29.89
C SER A 532 -10.04 5.12 -30.86
N ARG A 533 -9.98 3.92 -31.42
CA ARG A 533 -9.11 3.57 -32.54
C ARG A 533 -9.68 4.20 -33.80
N ILE A 534 -9.55 5.51 -33.97
CA ILE A 534 -9.85 6.17 -35.24
C ILE A 534 -8.73 5.79 -36.20
N ALA A 535 -9.00 4.83 -37.07
CA ALA A 535 -8.12 4.52 -38.19
C ALA A 535 -8.16 5.71 -39.17
N ARG A 536 -7.07 6.47 -39.28
CA ARG A 536 -6.90 7.48 -40.32
C ARG A 536 -6.33 6.80 -41.56
N GLY A 537 -7.18 6.52 -42.53
CA GLY A 537 -6.77 6.12 -43.88
C GLY A 537 -6.41 7.34 -44.71
N ARG A 538 -5.36 7.24 -45.53
CA ARG A 538 -5.04 8.24 -46.56
C ARG A 538 -5.72 7.78 -47.85
N THR A 539 -6.60 8.60 -48.44
CA THR A 539 -7.13 8.35 -49.78
C THR A 539 -6.11 8.75 -50.82
N GLU A 540 -6.10 8.11 -51.98
CA GLU A 540 -5.16 8.39 -53.09
C GLU A 540 -5.21 9.87 -53.57
N ASP A 541 -6.28 10.60 -53.27
CA ASP A 541 -6.47 12.03 -53.64
C ASP A 541 -6.02 13.01 -52.55
N GLY A 542 -5.26 12.57 -51.53
CA GLY A 542 -4.69 13.46 -50.51
C GLY A 542 -5.65 13.99 -49.45
N GLY A 543 -6.91 13.58 -49.45
CA GLY A 543 -7.90 13.88 -48.43
C GLY A 543 -7.84 12.91 -47.24
N LEU A 544 -8.06 13.42 -46.01
CA LEU A 544 -8.20 12.59 -44.82
C LEU A 544 -9.68 12.12 -44.73
N SER A 545 -9.94 10.83 -44.94
CA SER A 545 -11.23 10.24 -44.58
C SER A 545 -11.11 9.49 -43.25
N VAL A 546 -12.11 9.66 -42.39
CA VAL A 546 -12.24 8.89 -41.14
C VAL A 546 -12.99 7.60 -41.48
N LEU A 547 -12.27 6.48 -41.47
CA LEU A 547 -12.92 5.17 -41.50
C LEU A 547 -13.23 4.76 -40.05
N VAL A 548 -14.51 4.66 -39.73
CA VAL A 548 -15.02 4.05 -38.51
C VAL A 548 -15.07 2.54 -38.76
N PRO A 549 -14.43 1.68 -37.93
CA PRO A 549 -14.52 0.24 -38.04
C PRO A 549 -15.90 -0.29 -37.71
#